data_54ac89d4e39d70ed6f26d37aa716d2ee
#
_entry.id   54ac89d4e39d70ed6f26d37aa716d2ee
#
_cell.length_a   1.000
_cell.length_b   1.000
_cell.length_c   1.000
_cell.angle_alpha   90.00
_cell.angle_beta   90.00
_cell.angle_gamma   90.00
#
_symmetry.space_group_name_H-M   'P 1'
#
loop_
_entity.id
_entity.type
_entity.pdbx_description
1 polymer ?
#
loop_
_entity_poly.entity_id
_entity_poly.type
_entity_poly.pdbx_seq_one_letter_code
_entity_poly.pdbx_strand_id
1 'polypeptide(L)'
;MARPAGQIVQRGPRLWLVRIFLGRDPSTGRRRYHNKSVRGAKKDAQQYLTAALRDRDLGSFAKPSSEPLGAYLDRWLETAAKPKLKARTFRDYETLLKRYVRPSLEGRPLAKVTPLDVQAVYGKIIEKGLSARTVRYTHAVLRSALQQAVKWRLLAYNPADSVELPRQPKKEIQVLSTVQTRAFLRAADQDRIGALFALAVTAGPRPSEYLALKWTDLNMKAGTIVVTRSLEWLQGGGWQFAETKRSRSRRTIKLQAHVLGALKKHKAAQEDARIEAKDWTDNGLIFTTRTGGPLDERNVAQQDFIRVLKSAKLPTDFRLYDLRHTAATLALAAGVQPKVVSEMLGHASAAFTLDVYSHLLPHMQDSAAAKVGKLLMGRKRKK
;
A
#
# COMPACT_ATOMS: atom_id res chain seq x y z
N MET A 1 26.62 -51.25 -13.84
CA MET A 1 25.22 -51.13 -13.34
C MET A 1 25.03 -49.80 -12.65
N ALA A 2 24.06 -49.02 -13.06
CA ALA A 2 23.69 -47.76 -12.38
C ALA A 2 23.17 -48.08 -10.96
N ARG A 3 23.79 -47.47 -9.93
CA ARG A 3 23.33 -47.69 -8.56
C ARG A 3 21.94 -47.07 -8.37
N PRO A 4 21.00 -47.76 -7.66
CA PRO A 4 19.65 -47.28 -7.49
C PRO A 4 19.62 -45.88 -6.89
N ALA A 5 18.76 -45.00 -7.43
CA ALA A 5 18.60 -43.63 -6.99
C ALA A 5 18.04 -43.49 -5.56
N GLY A 6 17.53 -44.59 -4.99
CA GLY A 6 17.02 -44.69 -3.63
C GLY A 6 17.17 -46.12 -3.06
N GLN A 7 17.17 -46.24 -1.73
CA GLN A 7 17.33 -47.48 -0.99
C GLN A 7 16.39 -47.50 0.23
N ILE A 8 15.81 -48.68 0.51
CA ILE A 8 15.04 -48.93 1.73
C ILE A 8 15.80 -49.98 2.55
N VAL A 9 16.05 -49.67 3.79
CA VAL A 9 16.77 -50.52 4.73
C VAL A 9 15.90 -50.74 5.98
N GLN A 10 15.66 -51.95 6.36
CA GLN A 10 14.94 -52.26 7.61
C GLN A 10 15.83 -51.99 8.81
N ARG A 11 15.32 -51.27 9.81
CA ARG A 11 16.03 -50.91 11.05
C ARG A 11 15.39 -51.51 12.30
N GLY A 12 14.23 -52.11 12.17
CA GLY A 12 13.49 -52.77 13.25
C GLY A 12 12.12 -53.25 12.81
N PRO A 13 11.35 -53.88 13.71
CA PRO A 13 9.97 -54.26 13.42
C PRO A 13 9.18 -53.03 13.01
N ARG A 14 8.64 -53.00 11.78
CA ARG A 14 7.87 -51.91 11.20
C ARG A 14 8.61 -50.53 11.14
N LEU A 15 9.96 -50.54 11.13
CA LEU A 15 10.79 -49.35 11.01
C LEU A 15 11.75 -49.46 9.81
N TRP A 16 11.62 -48.54 8.87
CA TRP A 16 12.35 -48.54 7.60
C TRP A 16 13.14 -47.25 7.45
N LEU A 17 14.42 -47.33 7.09
CA LEU A 17 15.22 -46.18 6.67
C LEU A 17 15.17 -46.10 5.15
N VAL A 18 14.59 -44.99 4.67
CA VAL A 18 14.58 -44.63 3.24
C VAL A 18 15.74 -43.68 2.99
N ARG A 19 16.61 -44.00 2.03
CA ARG A 19 17.73 -43.16 1.58
C ARG A 19 17.51 -42.77 0.15
N ILE A 20 17.60 -41.45 -0.13
CA ILE A 20 17.41 -40.87 -1.45
C ILE A 20 18.69 -40.17 -1.83
N PHE A 21 19.25 -40.50 -2.98
CA PHE A 21 20.44 -39.84 -3.51
C PHE A 21 20.05 -38.47 -4.10
N LEU A 22 20.69 -37.39 -3.58
CA LEU A 22 20.43 -35.99 -3.97
C LEU A 22 21.53 -35.38 -4.88
N GLY A 23 22.45 -36.21 -5.36
CA GLY A 23 23.59 -35.73 -6.13
C GLY A 23 24.90 -35.69 -5.34
N ARG A 24 25.92 -35.04 -5.89
CA ARG A 24 27.21 -34.83 -5.26
C ARG A 24 27.31 -33.39 -4.76
N ASP A 25 28.01 -33.18 -3.68
CA ASP A 25 28.35 -31.88 -3.17
C ASP A 25 29.35 -31.19 -4.12
N PRO A 26 29.07 -30.00 -4.62
CA PRO A 26 29.91 -29.32 -5.60
C PRO A 26 31.33 -28.98 -5.08
N SER A 27 31.46 -28.77 -3.78
CA SER A 27 32.74 -28.37 -3.17
C SER A 27 33.62 -29.56 -2.75
N THR A 28 32.99 -30.66 -2.31
CA THR A 28 33.72 -31.84 -1.76
C THR A 28 33.65 -33.09 -2.62
N GLY A 29 32.81 -33.08 -3.70
CA GLY A 29 32.58 -34.25 -4.54
C GLY A 29 31.83 -35.40 -3.88
N ARG A 30 31.60 -35.32 -2.54
CA ARG A 30 30.94 -36.36 -1.74
C ARG A 30 29.47 -36.53 -2.12
N ARG A 31 28.97 -37.77 -2.00
CA ARG A 31 27.56 -38.08 -2.27
C ARG A 31 26.66 -37.54 -1.16
N ARG A 32 25.60 -36.84 -1.53
CA ARG A 32 24.62 -36.30 -0.60
C ARG A 32 23.35 -37.20 -0.65
N TYR A 33 22.88 -37.56 0.56
CA TYR A 33 21.69 -38.37 0.73
C TYR A 33 20.68 -37.68 1.64
N HIS A 34 19.38 -37.85 1.34
CA HIS A 34 18.30 -37.61 2.28
C HIS A 34 17.92 -38.97 2.93
N ASN A 35 17.94 -39.00 4.25
CA ASN A 35 17.59 -40.18 5.05
C ASN A 35 16.29 -39.88 5.81
N LYS A 36 15.30 -40.74 5.69
CA LYS A 36 14.01 -40.63 6.39
C LYS A 36 13.62 -41.98 7.00
N SER A 37 13.34 -42.02 8.30
CA SER A 37 12.75 -43.17 8.96
C SER A 37 11.24 -43.16 8.74
N VAL A 38 10.71 -44.25 8.24
CA VAL A 38 9.26 -44.49 8.00
C VAL A 38 8.83 -45.62 8.91
N ARG A 39 7.83 -45.38 9.76
CA ARG A 39 7.17 -46.42 10.57
C ARG A 39 5.97 -46.96 9.81
N GLY A 40 5.79 -48.27 9.76
CA GLY A 40 4.69 -48.92 9.07
C GLY A 40 5.12 -50.18 8.32
N ALA A 41 4.35 -50.57 7.33
CA ALA A 41 4.67 -51.70 6.44
C ALA A 41 5.77 -51.27 5.43
N LYS A 42 6.43 -52.26 4.82
CA LYS A 42 7.39 -52.01 3.73
C LYS A 42 6.78 -51.21 2.59
N LYS A 43 5.48 -51.39 2.34
CA LYS A 43 4.71 -50.67 1.33
C LYS A 43 4.70 -49.18 1.59
N ASP A 44 4.60 -48.75 2.85
CA ASP A 44 4.60 -47.32 3.22
C ASP A 44 5.95 -46.66 2.92
N ALA A 45 7.04 -47.39 3.21
CA ALA A 45 8.40 -46.93 2.88
C ALA A 45 8.62 -46.86 1.36
N GLN A 46 8.04 -47.81 0.60
CA GLN A 46 8.12 -47.82 -0.86
C GLN A 46 7.33 -46.65 -1.47
N GLN A 47 6.13 -46.36 -0.97
CA GLN A 47 5.34 -45.22 -1.40
C GLN A 47 6.06 -43.90 -1.15
N TYR A 48 6.64 -43.75 0.05
CA TYR A 48 7.45 -42.58 0.38
C TYR A 48 8.64 -42.44 -0.57
N LEU A 49 9.38 -43.53 -0.84
CA LEU A 49 10.54 -43.48 -1.74
C LEU A 49 10.12 -43.06 -3.14
N THR A 50 9.04 -43.65 -3.70
CA THR A 50 8.55 -43.33 -5.04
C THR A 50 8.15 -41.85 -5.15
N ALA A 51 7.39 -41.34 -4.18
CA ALA A 51 7.00 -39.93 -4.15
C ALA A 51 8.21 -39.01 -4.09
N ALA A 52 9.16 -39.33 -3.21
CA ALA A 52 10.35 -38.49 -3.02
C ALA A 52 11.33 -38.51 -4.22
N LEU A 53 11.42 -39.66 -4.93
CA LEU A 53 12.19 -39.74 -6.18
C LEU A 53 11.52 -38.93 -7.28
N ARG A 54 10.20 -39.00 -7.41
CA ARG A 54 9.44 -38.17 -8.34
C ARG A 54 9.66 -36.68 -8.08
N ASP A 55 9.55 -36.26 -6.82
CA ASP A 55 9.77 -34.86 -6.44
C ASP A 55 11.19 -34.43 -6.76
N ARG A 56 12.21 -35.30 -6.52
CA ARG A 56 13.60 -35.04 -6.88
C ARG A 56 13.76 -34.84 -8.38
N ASP A 57 13.19 -35.74 -9.17
CA ASP A 57 13.35 -35.73 -10.63
C ASP A 57 12.60 -34.56 -11.28
N LEU A 58 11.50 -34.11 -10.68
CA LEU A 58 10.81 -32.85 -11.02
C LEU A 58 11.51 -31.61 -10.48
N GLY A 59 12.61 -31.76 -9.74
CA GLY A 59 13.32 -30.66 -9.11
C GLY A 59 12.57 -29.99 -7.95
N SER A 60 11.44 -30.57 -7.52
CA SER A 60 10.59 -30.09 -6.41
C SER A 60 10.96 -30.66 -5.04
N PHE A 61 11.96 -31.55 -4.96
CA PHE A 61 12.40 -32.13 -3.70
C PHE A 61 13.02 -31.06 -2.78
N ALA A 62 12.23 -30.61 -1.80
CA ALA A 62 12.71 -29.71 -0.74
C ALA A 62 13.29 -30.54 0.41
N LYS A 63 14.54 -30.30 0.80
CA LYS A 63 15.08 -30.84 2.05
C LYS A 63 14.33 -30.16 3.20
N PRO A 64 13.58 -30.90 4.03
CA PRO A 64 12.87 -30.28 5.14
C PRO A 64 13.81 -29.47 6.00
N SER A 65 13.57 -28.17 6.09
CA SER A 65 14.34 -27.29 6.96
C SER A 65 13.90 -27.49 8.40
N SER A 66 14.85 -27.77 9.29
CA SER A 66 14.63 -27.76 10.74
C SER A 66 14.72 -26.36 11.33
N GLU A 67 15.07 -25.37 10.51
CA GLU A 67 15.18 -23.96 10.90
C GLU A 67 13.82 -23.45 11.44
N PRO A 68 13.77 -22.80 12.60
CA PRO A 68 12.57 -22.16 13.10
C PRO A 68 12.06 -21.08 12.14
N LEU A 69 10.74 -20.93 12.04
CA LEU A 69 10.14 -19.91 11.17
C LEU A 69 10.67 -18.50 11.50
N GLY A 70 10.87 -18.17 12.78
CA GLY A 70 11.42 -16.89 13.19
C GLY A 70 12.79 -16.59 12.56
N ALA A 71 13.73 -17.52 12.66
CA ALA A 71 15.07 -17.39 12.07
C ALA A 71 15.00 -17.29 10.53
N TYR A 72 14.11 -18.06 9.90
CA TYR A 72 13.85 -17.95 8.47
C TYR A 72 13.34 -16.56 8.09
N LEU A 73 12.37 -16.01 8.84
CA LEU A 73 11.80 -14.70 8.57
C LEU A 73 12.85 -13.58 8.71
N ASP A 74 13.76 -13.65 9.69
CA ASP A 74 14.87 -12.70 9.82
C ASP A 74 15.77 -12.73 8.59
N ARG A 75 16.19 -13.93 8.19
CA ARG A 75 16.99 -14.11 6.98
C ARG A 75 16.27 -13.60 5.73
N TRP A 76 14.98 -13.91 5.56
CA TRP A 76 14.19 -13.45 4.43
C TRP A 76 14.06 -11.92 4.40
N LEU A 77 13.81 -11.30 5.55
CA LEU A 77 13.73 -9.84 5.67
C LEU A 77 15.02 -9.18 5.20
N GLU A 78 16.17 -9.63 5.69
CA GLU A 78 17.46 -9.01 5.34
C GLU A 78 17.89 -9.31 3.90
N THR A 79 17.76 -10.55 3.43
CA THR A 79 18.35 -10.97 2.15
C THR A 79 17.43 -10.78 0.94
N ALA A 80 16.12 -10.89 1.13
CA ALA A 80 15.17 -10.86 0.02
C ALA A 80 14.20 -9.67 0.04
N ALA A 81 13.77 -9.21 1.22
CA ALA A 81 12.81 -8.12 1.34
C ALA A 81 13.49 -6.75 1.34
N LYS A 82 14.49 -6.54 2.19
CA LYS A 82 15.19 -5.26 2.37
C LYS A 82 15.75 -4.66 1.08
N PRO A 83 16.42 -5.40 0.20
CA PRO A 83 16.95 -4.85 -1.05
C PRO A 83 15.88 -4.37 -2.05
N LYS A 84 14.64 -4.85 -1.89
CA LYS A 84 13.54 -4.58 -2.83
C LYS A 84 12.53 -3.56 -2.32
N LEU A 85 12.50 -3.36 -1.00
CA LEU A 85 11.47 -2.56 -0.36
C LEU A 85 11.99 -1.18 0.01
N LYS A 86 11.09 -0.19 -0.04
CA LYS A 86 11.37 1.11 0.59
C LYS A 86 11.39 0.93 2.11
N ALA A 87 12.21 1.72 2.79
CA ALA A 87 12.42 1.65 4.24
C ALA A 87 11.11 1.58 5.07
N ARG A 88 10.09 2.37 4.70
CA ARG A 88 8.78 2.34 5.35
C ARG A 88 8.08 0.98 5.16
N THR A 89 8.05 0.46 3.94
CA THR A 89 7.40 -0.83 3.65
C THR A 89 8.12 -1.98 4.33
N PHE A 90 9.46 -1.93 4.40
CA PHE A 90 10.25 -2.92 5.12
C PHE A 90 9.88 -2.93 6.61
N ARG A 91 9.79 -1.77 7.24
CA ARG A 91 9.37 -1.64 8.65
C ARG A 91 7.93 -2.12 8.89
N ASP A 92 7.03 -1.83 7.95
CA ASP A 92 5.65 -2.34 8.03
C ASP A 92 5.64 -3.87 8.02
N TYR A 93 6.45 -4.50 7.16
CA TYR A 93 6.59 -5.96 7.06
C TYR A 93 7.14 -6.55 8.37
N GLU A 94 8.23 -5.98 8.87
CA GLU A 94 8.84 -6.38 10.15
C GLU A 94 7.83 -6.27 11.30
N THR A 95 7.13 -5.14 11.39
CA THR A 95 6.12 -4.89 12.42
C THR A 95 4.96 -5.90 12.35
N LEU A 96 4.44 -6.19 11.15
CA LEU A 96 3.36 -7.15 10.97
C LEU A 96 3.77 -8.56 11.38
N LEU A 97 4.96 -9.00 10.95
CA LEU A 97 5.49 -10.31 11.32
C LEU A 97 5.74 -10.40 12.82
N LYS A 98 6.40 -9.41 13.42
CA LYS A 98 6.68 -9.36 14.85
C LYS A 98 5.39 -9.37 15.69
N ARG A 99 4.38 -8.59 15.30
CA ARG A 99 3.16 -8.39 16.10
C ARG A 99 2.16 -9.54 15.97
N TYR A 100 2.08 -10.18 14.80
CA TYR A 100 1.00 -11.11 14.51
C TYR A 100 1.44 -12.54 14.21
N VAL A 101 2.59 -12.75 13.59
CA VAL A 101 3.04 -14.09 13.16
C VAL A 101 3.94 -14.73 14.21
N ARG A 102 4.98 -14.03 14.66
CA ARG A 102 5.98 -14.55 15.60
C ARG A 102 5.38 -15.07 16.90
N PRO A 103 4.42 -14.40 17.58
CA PRO A 103 3.89 -14.88 18.85
C PRO A 103 3.31 -16.30 18.80
N SER A 104 2.92 -16.77 17.62
CA SER A 104 2.32 -18.10 17.44
C SER A 104 3.25 -19.11 16.74
N LEU A 105 4.15 -18.65 15.90
CA LEU A 105 4.87 -19.53 14.96
C LEU A 105 6.39 -19.39 15.00
N GLU A 106 6.96 -18.51 15.81
CA GLU A 106 8.38 -18.20 15.82
C GLU A 106 9.28 -19.44 15.98
N GLY A 107 9.01 -20.28 16.97
CA GLY A 107 9.77 -21.51 17.25
C GLY A 107 9.39 -22.72 16.41
N ARG A 108 8.33 -22.60 15.58
CA ARG A 108 7.88 -23.74 14.77
C ARG A 108 8.84 -23.99 13.61
N PRO A 109 9.30 -25.24 13.38
CA PRO A 109 10.14 -25.54 12.23
C PRO A 109 9.43 -25.15 10.92
N LEU A 110 10.11 -24.43 10.04
CA LEU A 110 9.57 -23.92 8.77
C LEU A 110 8.87 -25.03 7.98
N ALA A 111 9.48 -26.20 7.87
CA ALA A 111 8.93 -27.34 7.13
C ALA A 111 7.68 -27.97 7.78
N LYS A 112 7.34 -27.59 9.01
CA LYS A 112 6.15 -28.08 9.74
C LYS A 112 5.03 -27.06 9.83
N VAL A 113 5.19 -25.89 9.21
CA VAL A 113 4.14 -24.88 9.13
C VAL A 113 3.05 -25.37 8.20
N THR A 114 1.82 -25.46 8.70
CA THR A 114 0.65 -25.95 7.96
C THR A 114 -0.31 -24.81 7.62
N PRO A 115 -1.23 -24.99 6.64
CA PRO A 115 -2.29 -24.00 6.41
C PRO A 115 -3.14 -23.71 7.65
N LEU A 116 -3.38 -24.73 8.49
CA LEU A 116 -4.14 -24.57 9.73
C LEU A 116 -3.42 -23.65 10.72
N ASP A 117 -2.10 -23.72 10.81
CA ASP A 117 -1.32 -22.83 11.66
C ASP A 117 -1.42 -21.37 11.19
N VAL A 118 -1.34 -21.17 9.87
CA VAL A 118 -1.49 -19.86 9.26
C VAL A 118 -2.91 -19.32 9.48
N GLN A 119 -3.94 -20.18 9.32
CA GLN A 119 -5.33 -19.82 9.58
C GLN A 119 -5.56 -19.41 11.04
N ALA A 120 -4.95 -20.12 12.00
CA ALA A 120 -5.01 -19.81 13.42
C ALA A 120 -4.41 -18.42 13.76
N VAL A 121 -3.33 -18.02 13.08
CA VAL A 121 -2.78 -16.66 13.20
C VAL A 121 -3.82 -15.61 12.79
N TYR A 122 -4.57 -15.85 11.71
CA TYR A 122 -5.59 -14.90 11.24
C TYR A 122 -6.79 -14.85 12.18
N GLY A 123 -7.20 -15.97 12.76
CA GLY A 123 -8.22 -16.03 13.82
C GLY A 123 -7.84 -15.11 14.99
N LYS A 124 -6.61 -15.24 15.51
CA LYS A 124 -6.12 -14.39 16.60
C LYS A 124 -6.07 -12.89 16.29
N ILE A 125 -5.86 -12.52 15.01
CA ILE A 125 -5.93 -11.11 14.60
C ILE A 125 -7.36 -10.59 14.70
N ILE A 126 -8.34 -11.40 14.28
CA ILE A 126 -9.78 -11.06 14.34
C ILE A 126 -10.26 -11.01 15.80
N GLU A 127 -9.89 -11.99 16.62
CA GLU A 127 -10.21 -12.05 18.05
C GLU A 127 -9.73 -10.80 18.83
N LYS A 128 -8.63 -10.18 18.38
CA LYS A 128 -8.16 -8.89 18.90
C LYS A 128 -8.93 -7.68 18.38
N GLY A 129 -10.04 -7.87 17.69
CA GLY A 129 -10.87 -6.80 17.12
C GLY A 129 -10.26 -6.06 15.93
N LEU A 130 -9.22 -6.62 15.30
CA LEU A 130 -8.55 -5.97 14.17
C LEU A 130 -9.28 -6.24 12.86
N SER A 131 -9.12 -5.33 11.90
CA SER A 131 -9.85 -5.36 10.65
C SER A 131 -9.42 -6.49 9.70
N ALA A 132 -10.33 -6.93 8.82
CA ALA A 132 -10.04 -7.82 7.71
C ALA A 132 -8.86 -7.33 6.84
N ARG A 133 -8.67 -6.02 6.71
CA ARG A 133 -7.54 -5.42 6.01
C ARG A 133 -6.21 -5.77 6.69
N THR A 134 -6.15 -5.77 8.02
CA THR A 134 -4.94 -6.14 8.79
C THR A 134 -4.59 -7.60 8.53
N VAL A 135 -5.59 -8.50 8.57
CA VAL A 135 -5.39 -9.92 8.23
C VAL A 135 -4.83 -10.08 6.82
N ARG A 136 -5.46 -9.44 5.82
CA ARG A 136 -5.05 -9.51 4.41
C ARG A 136 -3.65 -8.96 4.18
N TYR A 137 -3.26 -7.90 4.89
CA TYR A 137 -1.90 -7.37 4.77
C TYR A 137 -0.88 -8.30 5.41
N THR A 138 -1.17 -8.84 6.60
CA THR A 138 -0.32 -9.85 7.25
C THR A 138 -0.18 -11.09 6.36
N HIS A 139 -1.29 -11.57 5.76
CA HIS A 139 -1.27 -12.66 4.78
C HIS A 139 -0.34 -12.35 3.60
N ALA A 140 -0.47 -11.19 2.97
CA ALA A 140 0.35 -10.84 1.81
C ALA A 140 1.85 -10.88 2.14
N VAL A 141 2.23 -10.40 3.34
CA VAL A 141 3.62 -10.41 3.80
C VAL A 141 4.10 -11.84 4.09
N LEU A 142 3.35 -12.60 4.89
CA LEU A 142 3.69 -13.99 5.23
C LEU A 142 3.72 -14.89 3.99
N ARG A 143 2.72 -14.76 3.11
CA ARG A 143 2.66 -15.48 1.84
C ARG A 143 3.89 -15.19 0.97
N SER A 144 4.31 -13.92 0.90
CA SER A 144 5.53 -13.53 0.17
C SER A 144 6.78 -14.18 0.74
N ALA A 145 6.91 -14.21 2.07
CA ALA A 145 8.01 -14.88 2.75
C ALA A 145 8.02 -16.38 2.46
N LEU A 146 6.90 -17.05 2.66
CA LEU A 146 6.79 -18.49 2.44
C LEU A 146 6.95 -18.87 0.94
N GLN A 147 6.49 -18.02 0.02
CA GLN A 147 6.75 -18.20 -1.41
C GLN A 147 8.24 -18.12 -1.75
N GLN A 148 8.98 -17.26 -1.04
CA GLN A 148 10.43 -17.23 -1.20
C GLN A 148 11.09 -18.49 -0.64
N ALA A 149 10.55 -19.08 0.44
CA ALA A 149 11.01 -20.39 0.95
C ALA A 149 10.84 -21.50 -0.08
N VAL A 150 9.72 -21.50 -0.81
CA VAL A 150 9.50 -22.43 -1.92
C VAL A 150 10.54 -22.21 -3.03
N LYS A 151 10.81 -20.96 -3.44
CA LYS A 151 11.85 -20.63 -4.43
C LYS A 151 13.24 -21.04 -3.97
N TRP A 152 13.53 -20.95 -2.67
CA TRP A 152 14.80 -21.41 -2.09
C TRP A 152 14.82 -22.92 -1.82
N ARG A 153 13.76 -23.64 -2.20
CA ARG A 153 13.61 -25.10 -1.99
C ARG A 153 13.70 -25.53 -0.52
N LEU A 154 13.24 -24.67 0.37
CA LEU A 154 13.08 -24.94 1.80
C LEU A 154 11.70 -25.51 2.13
N LEU A 155 10.71 -25.22 1.28
CA LEU A 155 9.35 -25.74 1.31
C LEU A 155 9.00 -26.33 -0.05
N ALA A 156 8.19 -27.39 -0.05
CA ALA A 156 7.65 -27.98 -1.28
C ALA A 156 6.49 -27.16 -1.84
N TYR A 157 5.69 -26.54 -0.98
CA TYR A 157 4.54 -25.70 -1.33
C TYR A 157 4.39 -24.58 -0.30
N ASN A 158 3.62 -23.56 -0.65
CA ASN A 158 3.35 -22.44 0.23
C ASN A 158 2.08 -22.71 1.07
N PRO A 159 2.19 -22.92 2.39
CA PRO A 159 1.03 -23.19 3.23
C PRO A 159 0.05 -22.01 3.31
N ALA A 160 0.47 -20.80 2.99
CA ALA A 160 -0.41 -19.64 2.97
C ALA A 160 -1.31 -19.58 1.72
N ASP A 161 -1.10 -20.43 0.70
CA ASP A 161 -1.97 -20.46 -0.49
C ASP A 161 -3.31 -21.15 -0.25
N SER A 162 -3.40 -22.00 0.78
CA SER A 162 -4.57 -22.82 1.10
C SER A 162 -5.32 -22.31 2.34
N VAL A 163 -5.35 -21.00 2.57
CA VAL A 163 -6.05 -20.37 3.71
C VAL A 163 -7.19 -19.48 3.24
N GLU A 164 -8.20 -19.38 4.06
CA GLU A 164 -9.33 -18.48 3.81
C GLU A 164 -9.09 -17.11 4.42
N LEU A 165 -9.38 -16.09 3.61
CA LEU A 165 -9.24 -14.70 4.04
C LEU A 165 -10.60 -14.07 4.34
N PRO A 166 -10.73 -13.29 5.43
CA PRO A 166 -11.97 -12.63 5.76
C PRO A 166 -12.40 -11.69 4.62
N ARG A 167 -13.70 -11.62 4.37
CA ARG A 167 -14.28 -10.68 3.41
C ARG A 167 -13.97 -9.24 3.85
N GLN A 168 -13.42 -8.45 2.96
CA GLN A 168 -13.20 -7.03 3.18
C GLN A 168 -14.32 -6.26 2.48
N PRO A 169 -15.28 -5.66 3.21
CA PRO A 169 -16.27 -4.82 2.59
C PRO A 169 -15.60 -3.61 1.93
N LYS A 170 -16.02 -3.25 0.73
CA LYS A 170 -15.61 -2.00 0.10
C LYS A 170 -16.16 -0.87 0.96
N LYS A 171 -15.27 -0.03 1.49
CA LYS A 171 -15.69 1.18 2.19
C LYS A 171 -16.16 2.17 1.13
N GLU A 172 -17.37 2.69 1.28
CA GLU A 172 -17.87 3.73 0.40
C GLU A 172 -16.99 4.97 0.48
N ILE A 173 -16.76 5.57 -0.68
CA ILE A 173 -15.98 6.79 -0.81
C ILE A 173 -16.89 7.94 -0.45
N GLN A 174 -16.55 8.69 0.57
CA GLN A 174 -17.24 9.91 0.93
C GLN A 174 -16.73 11.07 0.08
N VAL A 175 -17.64 11.87 -0.45
CA VAL A 175 -17.31 13.08 -1.21
C VAL A 175 -18.24 14.21 -0.77
N LEU A 176 -17.71 15.42 -0.75
CA LEU A 176 -18.53 16.61 -0.49
C LEU A 176 -19.32 16.95 -1.77
N SER A 177 -20.61 17.21 -1.61
CA SER A 177 -21.42 17.79 -2.68
C SER A 177 -20.91 19.19 -3.05
N THR A 178 -21.37 19.75 -4.17
CA THR A 178 -21.00 21.12 -4.57
C THR A 178 -21.38 22.15 -3.51
N VAL A 179 -22.55 22.00 -2.86
CA VAL A 179 -23.00 22.89 -1.78
C VAL A 179 -22.12 22.77 -0.55
N GLN A 180 -21.83 21.54 -0.14
CA GLN A 180 -20.92 21.25 0.98
C GLN A 180 -19.51 21.74 0.71
N THR A 181 -18.99 21.56 -0.52
CA THR A 181 -17.67 22.06 -0.90
C THR A 181 -17.60 23.59 -0.82
N ARG A 182 -18.65 24.30 -1.24
CA ARG A 182 -18.70 25.76 -1.08
C ARG A 182 -18.72 26.20 0.38
N ALA A 183 -19.48 25.50 1.24
CA ALA A 183 -19.49 25.76 2.68
C ALA A 183 -18.14 25.49 3.30
N PHE A 184 -17.48 24.39 2.94
CA PHE A 184 -16.14 24.03 3.37
C PHE A 184 -15.12 25.09 2.98
N LEU A 185 -15.12 25.55 1.72
CA LEU A 185 -14.20 26.61 1.24
C LEU A 185 -14.38 27.93 1.97
N ARG A 186 -15.63 28.33 2.26
CA ARG A 186 -15.89 29.54 3.08
C ARG A 186 -15.35 29.43 4.49
N ALA A 187 -15.51 28.27 5.12
CA ALA A 187 -14.96 28.01 6.45
C ALA A 187 -13.44 27.95 6.43
N ALA A 188 -12.86 27.32 5.42
CA ALA A 188 -11.42 27.22 5.23
C ALA A 188 -10.75 28.61 5.03
N ASP A 189 -11.42 29.57 4.36
CA ASP A 189 -10.85 30.92 4.14
C ASP A 189 -10.55 31.69 5.44
N GLN A 190 -11.19 31.28 6.55
CA GLN A 190 -10.96 31.85 7.88
C GLN A 190 -9.88 31.09 8.66
N ASP A 191 -9.36 30.00 8.13
CA ASP A 191 -8.34 29.19 8.79
C ASP A 191 -6.94 29.57 8.34
N ARG A 192 -5.97 29.51 9.27
CA ARG A 192 -4.56 29.83 9.00
C ARG A 192 -3.98 29.06 7.80
N ILE A 193 -4.35 27.80 7.67
CA ILE A 193 -3.93 26.92 6.55
C ILE A 193 -5.03 26.71 5.52
N GLY A 194 -6.00 27.62 5.44
CA GLY A 194 -7.15 27.51 4.55
C GLY A 194 -6.80 27.35 3.09
N ALA A 195 -5.72 27.98 2.64
CA ALA A 195 -5.20 27.81 1.27
C ALA A 195 -4.79 26.34 0.97
N LEU A 196 -4.34 25.57 1.97
CA LEU A 196 -4.07 24.13 1.85
C LEU A 196 -5.35 23.37 1.52
N PHE A 197 -6.42 23.66 2.25
CA PHE A 197 -7.71 22.99 2.04
C PHE A 197 -8.36 23.38 0.72
N ALA A 198 -8.23 24.66 0.31
CA ALA A 198 -8.67 25.10 -1.00
C ALA A 198 -7.93 24.36 -2.13
N LEU A 199 -6.62 24.24 -2.04
CA LEU A 199 -5.81 23.45 -2.98
C LEU A 199 -6.21 21.97 -2.96
N ALA A 200 -6.37 21.37 -1.79
CA ALA A 200 -6.68 19.95 -1.64
C ALA A 200 -8.01 19.56 -2.27
N VAL A 201 -9.08 20.36 -2.05
CA VAL A 201 -10.43 20.06 -2.51
C VAL A 201 -10.67 20.40 -3.99
N THR A 202 -9.82 21.24 -4.59
CA THR A 202 -9.99 21.65 -5.98
C THR A 202 -9.01 21.03 -6.95
N ALA A 203 -7.75 20.86 -6.55
CA ALA A 203 -6.68 20.30 -7.38
C ALA A 203 -6.34 18.83 -7.03
N GLY A 204 -6.74 18.36 -5.86
CA GLY A 204 -6.67 16.97 -5.43
C GLY A 204 -5.27 16.36 -5.27
N PRO A 205 -4.18 17.09 -4.92
CA PRO A 205 -2.91 16.44 -4.61
C PRO A 205 -3.04 15.58 -3.36
N ARG A 206 -2.15 14.59 -3.19
CA ARG A 206 -2.14 13.75 -1.98
C ARG A 206 -1.69 14.56 -0.77
N PRO A 207 -2.12 14.21 0.47
CA PRO A 207 -1.69 14.92 1.67
C PRO A 207 -0.17 15.08 1.77
N SER A 208 0.59 14.01 1.60
CA SER A 208 2.06 14.07 1.61
C SER A 208 2.66 14.91 0.47
N GLU A 209 1.94 15.11 -0.64
CA GLU A 209 2.40 15.94 -1.76
C GLU A 209 2.20 17.43 -1.44
N TYR A 210 0.98 17.84 -1.02
CA TYR A 210 0.76 19.28 -0.73
C TYR A 210 1.52 19.77 0.51
N LEU A 211 1.79 18.89 1.48
CA LEU A 211 2.65 19.22 2.62
C LEU A 211 4.13 19.40 2.24
N ALA A 212 4.55 18.89 1.08
CA ALA A 212 5.90 19.03 0.56
C ALA A 212 6.09 20.16 -0.46
N LEU A 213 5.01 20.90 -0.80
CA LEU A 213 5.08 21.99 -1.78
C LEU A 213 5.91 23.16 -1.27
N LYS A 214 6.76 23.67 -2.13
CA LYS A 214 7.56 24.87 -1.90
C LYS A 214 7.04 26.04 -2.72
N TRP A 215 7.34 27.27 -2.31
CA TRP A 215 7.01 28.46 -3.09
C TRP A 215 7.65 28.46 -4.47
N THR A 216 8.78 27.80 -4.64
CA THR A 216 9.45 27.59 -5.94
C THR A 216 8.69 26.65 -6.89
N ASP A 217 7.78 25.83 -6.39
CA ASP A 217 6.93 24.95 -7.21
C ASP A 217 5.72 25.69 -7.79
N LEU A 218 5.42 26.89 -7.29
CA LEU A 218 4.26 27.69 -7.69
C LEU A 218 4.66 28.79 -8.70
N ASN A 219 4.05 28.76 -9.86
CA ASN A 219 4.13 29.86 -10.82
C ASN A 219 2.83 30.68 -10.77
N MET A 220 2.84 31.81 -10.07
CA MET A 220 1.67 32.68 -9.92
C MET A 220 1.21 33.28 -11.26
N LYS A 221 2.14 33.65 -12.16
CA LYS A 221 1.81 34.21 -13.48
C LYS A 221 1.14 33.19 -14.39
N ALA A 222 1.71 31.98 -14.46
CA ALA A 222 1.12 30.90 -15.22
C ALA A 222 -0.09 30.26 -14.52
N GLY A 223 -0.31 30.51 -13.23
CA GLY A 223 -1.35 29.88 -12.43
C GLY A 223 -1.18 28.36 -12.33
N THR A 224 0.04 27.89 -12.15
CA THR A 224 0.36 26.45 -12.12
C THR A 224 1.17 26.10 -10.90
N ILE A 225 1.00 24.85 -10.42
CA ILE A 225 1.85 24.27 -9.38
C ILE A 225 2.41 22.92 -9.84
N VAL A 226 3.68 22.66 -9.52
CA VAL A 226 4.37 21.44 -9.92
C VAL A 226 4.52 20.53 -8.71
N VAL A 227 4.01 19.31 -8.80
CA VAL A 227 4.17 18.27 -7.78
C VAL A 227 5.36 17.40 -8.15
N THR A 228 6.43 17.47 -7.37
CA THR A 228 7.68 16.72 -7.63
C THR A 228 8.07 15.81 -6.48
N ARG A 229 7.59 16.07 -5.27
CA ARG A 229 8.01 15.41 -4.03
C ARG A 229 6.85 15.14 -3.08
N SER A 230 7.13 14.35 -2.06
CA SER A 230 6.23 14.11 -0.93
C SER A 230 6.98 14.27 0.39
N LEU A 231 6.29 14.66 1.45
CA LEU A 231 6.82 14.71 2.80
C LEU A 231 6.66 13.35 3.47
N GLU A 232 7.72 12.82 4.05
CA GLU A 232 7.71 11.57 4.82
C GLU A 232 8.26 11.84 6.23
N TRP A 233 7.49 11.46 7.25
CA TRP A 233 7.93 11.48 8.64
C TRP A 233 8.71 10.21 8.96
N LEU A 234 9.85 10.36 9.64
CA LEU A 234 10.75 9.28 10.02
C LEU A 234 10.38 8.74 11.41
N GLN A 235 10.53 7.44 11.61
CA GLN A 235 10.40 6.85 12.93
C GLN A 235 11.63 7.23 13.77
N GLY A 236 11.39 7.68 15.00
CA GLY A 236 12.45 8.22 15.85
C GLY A 236 12.60 9.74 15.77
N GLY A 237 11.73 10.40 15.00
CA GLY A 237 11.68 11.85 14.83
C GLY A 237 12.31 12.33 13.52
N GLY A 238 11.99 13.56 13.15
CA GLY A 238 12.43 14.18 11.92
C GLY A 238 11.55 13.84 10.71
N TRP A 239 11.92 14.41 9.58
CA TRP A 239 11.21 14.32 8.31
C TRP A 239 12.19 14.41 7.15
N GLN A 240 11.73 13.98 5.99
CA GLN A 240 12.49 14.08 4.74
C GLN A 240 11.57 14.32 3.55
N PHE A 241 12.13 14.90 2.50
CA PHE A 241 11.48 14.87 1.20
C PHE A 241 11.79 13.55 0.51
N ALA A 242 10.74 12.84 0.11
CA ALA A 242 10.86 11.68 -0.75
C ALA A 242 10.49 12.05 -2.18
N GLU A 243 11.28 11.59 -3.14
CA GLU A 243 10.88 11.69 -4.53
C GLU A 243 9.58 10.93 -4.80
N THR A 244 8.77 11.46 -5.70
CA THR A 244 7.55 10.76 -6.11
C THR A 244 7.90 9.38 -6.69
N LYS A 245 7.19 8.35 -6.24
CA LYS A 245 7.47 6.91 -6.51
C LYS A 245 7.56 6.53 -8.00
N ARG A 246 7.03 7.35 -8.89
CA ARG A 246 7.01 7.10 -10.35
C ARG A 246 7.15 8.43 -11.09
N SER A 247 7.76 8.42 -12.26
CA SER A 247 7.88 9.59 -13.16
C SER A 247 6.51 10.25 -13.44
N ARG A 248 5.45 9.46 -13.59
CA ARG A 248 4.07 9.94 -13.77
C ARG A 248 3.46 10.66 -12.56
N SER A 249 4.10 10.57 -11.39
CA SER A 249 3.64 11.34 -10.20
C SER A 249 4.14 12.77 -10.24
N ARG A 250 5.18 13.06 -11.02
CA ARG A 250 5.61 14.43 -11.33
C ARG A 250 4.62 15.00 -12.34
N ARG A 251 3.95 16.06 -11.96
CA ARG A 251 2.90 16.68 -12.79
C ARG A 251 2.75 18.15 -12.49
N THR A 252 2.29 18.87 -13.48
CA THR A 252 1.89 20.27 -13.35
C THR A 252 0.36 20.32 -13.27
N ILE A 253 -0.16 21.04 -12.29
CA ILE A 253 -1.59 21.24 -12.09
C ILE A 253 -1.91 22.71 -12.33
N LYS A 254 -2.92 22.97 -13.17
CA LYS A 254 -3.48 24.31 -13.35
C LYS A 254 -4.39 24.64 -12.18
N LEU A 255 -4.19 25.79 -11.56
CA LEU A 255 -4.96 26.24 -10.41
C LEU A 255 -6.05 27.24 -10.84
N GLN A 256 -7.17 27.18 -10.14
CA GLN A 256 -8.27 28.14 -10.32
C GLN A 256 -7.92 29.47 -9.63
N ALA A 257 -8.51 30.57 -10.11
CA ALA A 257 -8.25 31.92 -9.62
C ALA A 257 -8.43 32.09 -8.10
N HIS A 258 -9.46 31.45 -7.53
CA HIS A 258 -9.70 31.52 -6.07
C HIS A 258 -8.61 30.81 -5.25
N VAL A 259 -8.02 29.72 -5.76
CA VAL A 259 -6.89 29.04 -5.10
C VAL A 259 -5.64 29.93 -5.14
N LEU A 260 -5.38 30.57 -6.28
CA LEU A 260 -4.26 31.52 -6.41
C LEU A 260 -4.44 32.71 -5.47
N GLY A 261 -5.66 33.23 -5.33
CA GLY A 261 -5.98 34.27 -4.35
C GLY A 261 -5.73 33.83 -2.92
N ALA A 262 -6.18 32.62 -2.54
CA ALA A 262 -5.94 32.06 -1.24
C ALA A 262 -4.42 31.84 -0.95
N LEU A 263 -3.65 31.36 -1.94
CA LEU A 263 -2.20 31.20 -1.82
C LEU A 263 -1.48 32.53 -1.70
N LYS A 264 -1.94 33.59 -2.42
CA LYS A 264 -1.38 34.93 -2.27
C LYS A 264 -1.61 35.50 -0.86
N LYS A 265 -2.84 35.38 -0.35
CA LYS A 265 -3.19 35.78 1.03
C LYS A 265 -2.36 35.00 2.06
N HIS A 266 -2.24 33.67 1.85
CA HIS A 266 -1.44 32.81 2.72
C HIS A 266 0.04 33.19 2.73
N LYS A 267 0.62 33.57 1.58
CA LYS A 267 2.02 34.02 1.49
C LYS A 267 2.26 35.26 2.32
N ALA A 268 1.38 36.26 2.23
CA ALA A 268 1.49 37.48 3.03
C ALA A 268 1.42 37.18 4.52
N ALA A 269 0.41 36.40 4.96
CA ALA A 269 0.28 36.00 6.36
C ALA A 269 1.45 35.16 6.89
N GLN A 270 2.07 34.34 6.02
CA GLN A 270 3.26 33.57 6.38
C GLN A 270 4.49 34.48 6.56
N GLU A 271 4.63 35.50 5.73
CA GLU A 271 5.73 36.48 5.86
C GLU A 271 5.60 37.28 7.14
N ASP A 272 4.38 37.74 7.47
CA ASP A 272 4.11 38.43 8.75
C ASP A 272 4.47 37.51 9.94
N ALA A 273 4.02 36.24 9.92
CA ALA A 273 4.34 35.27 10.96
C ALA A 273 5.85 34.97 11.06
N ARG A 274 6.57 35.05 9.93
CA ARG A 274 8.02 34.87 9.90
C ARG A 274 8.75 36.03 10.59
N ILE A 275 8.27 37.24 10.41
CA ILE A 275 8.84 38.45 11.04
C ILE A 275 8.62 38.42 12.56
N GLU A 276 7.43 37.95 12.99
CA GLU A 276 7.07 37.89 14.42
C GLU A 276 7.74 36.72 15.17
N ALA A 277 8.15 35.67 14.45
CA ALA A 277 8.71 34.47 15.06
C ALA A 277 10.15 34.71 15.58
N LYS A 278 10.42 34.37 16.84
CA LYS A 278 11.78 34.39 17.41
C LYS A 278 12.72 33.43 16.70
N ASP A 279 12.20 32.23 16.36
CA ASP A 279 12.92 31.16 15.69
C ASP A 279 12.11 30.66 14.49
N TRP A 280 12.59 30.96 13.30
CA TRP A 280 11.97 30.51 12.05
C TRP A 280 12.89 29.57 11.28
N THR A 281 12.41 28.35 11.02
CA THR A 281 13.12 27.40 10.18
C THR A 281 12.65 27.52 8.73
N ASP A 282 13.45 28.12 7.86
CA ASP A 282 13.09 28.31 6.45
C ASP A 282 13.41 27.05 5.63
N ASN A 283 12.37 26.34 5.23
CA ASN A 283 12.45 25.19 4.31
C ASN A 283 11.88 25.52 2.93
N GLY A 284 11.50 26.77 2.69
CA GLY A 284 10.82 27.21 1.48
C GLY A 284 9.41 26.63 1.27
N LEU A 285 8.82 26.00 2.30
CA LEU A 285 7.51 25.34 2.22
C LEU A 285 6.38 26.37 2.13
N ILE A 286 5.34 26.03 1.34
CA ILE A 286 4.10 26.82 1.28
C ILE A 286 3.35 26.68 2.61
N PHE A 287 3.19 25.47 3.13
CA PHE A 287 2.42 25.21 4.34
C PHE A 287 3.32 24.77 5.48
N THR A 288 3.38 25.59 6.52
CA THR A 288 4.32 25.45 7.64
C THR A 288 3.61 25.47 8.99
N THR A 289 4.31 25.03 10.02
CA THR A 289 3.99 25.33 11.43
C THR A 289 4.17 26.84 11.68
N ARG A 290 3.84 27.28 12.88
CA ARG A 290 4.08 28.69 13.29
C ARG A 290 5.56 29.07 13.35
N THR A 291 6.46 28.09 13.36
CA THR A 291 7.91 28.25 13.40
C THR A 291 8.59 27.88 12.08
N GLY A 292 7.86 27.80 10.97
CA GLY A 292 8.41 27.52 9.63
C GLY A 292 8.67 26.04 9.33
N GLY A 293 8.55 25.14 10.30
CA GLY A 293 8.72 23.69 10.11
C GLY A 293 7.60 23.05 9.29
N PRO A 294 7.77 21.81 8.82
CA PRO A 294 6.74 21.11 8.09
C PRO A 294 5.54 20.73 8.97
N LEU A 295 4.35 20.72 8.38
CA LEU A 295 3.14 20.26 9.03
C LEU A 295 3.11 18.73 9.09
N ASP A 296 2.67 18.17 10.21
CA ASP A 296 2.36 16.76 10.34
C ASP A 296 0.97 16.46 9.79
N GLU A 297 0.87 15.50 8.86
CA GLU A 297 -0.40 15.11 8.22
C GLU A 297 -1.46 14.69 9.25
N ARG A 298 -1.04 14.01 10.32
CA ARG A 298 -1.95 13.54 11.36
C ARG A 298 -2.53 14.71 12.16
N ASN A 299 -1.69 15.70 12.49
CA ASN A 299 -2.15 16.90 13.20
C ASN A 299 -3.10 17.71 12.31
N VAL A 300 -2.74 17.91 11.04
CA VAL A 300 -3.63 18.58 10.08
C VAL A 300 -4.97 17.85 9.98
N ALA A 301 -4.96 16.51 9.89
CA ALA A 301 -6.18 15.72 9.77
C ALA A 301 -7.04 15.74 11.05
N GLN A 302 -6.43 15.66 12.23
CA GLN A 302 -7.15 15.51 13.50
C GLN A 302 -7.53 16.85 14.15
N GLN A 303 -6.84 17.93 13.84
CA GLN A 303 -7.07 19.23 14.46
C GLN A 303 -7.61 20.25 13.44
N ASP A 304 -6.81 20.64 12.47
CA ASP A 304 -7.14 21.73 11.57
C ASP A 304 -8.32 21.39 10.65
N PHE A 305 -8.30 20.18 10.04
CA PHE A 305 -9.36 19.73 9.16
C PHE A 305 -10.70 19.54 9.90
N ILE A 306 -10.67 18.94 11.10
CA ILE A 306 -11.87 18.78 11.92
C ILE A 306 -12.44 20.14 12.34
N ARG A 307 -11.59 21.11 12.68
CA ARG A 307 -12.01 22.48 12.99
C ARG A 307 -12.76 23.11 11.82
N VAL A 308 -12.23 23.01 10.61
CA VAL A 308 -12.88 23.54 9.39
C VAL A 308 -14.19 22.82 9.08
N LEU A 309 -14.25 21.49 9.22
CA LEU A 309 -15.51 20.74 9.05
C LEU A 309 -16.59 21.19 10.03
N LYS A 310 -16.24 21.35 11.30
CA LYS A 310 -17.17 21.86 12.32
C LYS A 310 -17.67 23.27 12.01
N SER A 311 -16.75 24.18 11.61
CA SER A 311 -17.10 25.54 11.21
C SER A 311 -18.01 25.55 9.97
N ALA A 312 -17.84 24.63 9.05
CA ALA A 312 -18.67 24.44 7.88
C ALA A 312 -20.01 23.72 8.15
N LYS A 313 -20.23 23.26 9.40
CA LYS A 313 -21.37 22.40 9.80
C LYS A 313 -21.45 21.12 8.99
N LEU A 314 -20.30 20.51 8.71
CA LEU A 314 -20.17 19.26 7.95
C LEU A 314 -19.87 18.09 8.91
N PRO A 315 -20.20 16.83 8.52
CA PRO A 315 -19.84 15.65 9.28
C PRO A 315 -18.34 15.55 9.51
N THR A 316 -17.91 15.15 10.71
CA THR A 316 -16.50 15.07 11.08
C THR A 316 -15.85 13.71 10.84
N ASP A 317 -16.58 12.77 10.28
CA ASP A 317 -16.11 11.44 9.89
C ASP A 317 -15.46 11.42 8.49
N PHE A 318 -15.47 12.56 7.77
CA PHE A 318 -14.66 12.76 6.57
C PHE A 318 -13.18 12.65 6.90
N ARG A 319 -12.44 12.00 6.01
CA ARG A 319 -10.98 11.93 6.10
C ARG A 319 -10.35 13.04 5.25
N LEU A 320 -9.20 13.54 5.67
CA LEU A 320 -8.44 14.54 4.91
C LEU A 320 -8.20 14.10 3.45
N TYR A 321 -7.98 12.78 3.22
CA TYR A 321 -7.82 12.21 1.88
C TYR A 321 -9.10 12.27 1.02
N ASP A 322 -10.27 12.36 1.63
CA ASP A 322 -11.56 12.43 0.91
C ASP A 322 -11.74 13.75 0.16
N LEU A 323 -10.97 14.80 0.50
CA LEU A 323 -10.89 16.03 -0.30
C LEU A 323 -10.37 15.76 -1.72
N ARG A 324 -9.44 14.82 -1.88
CA ARG A 324 -8.98 14.39 -3.20
C ARG A 324 -10.05 13.62 -3.97
N HIS A 325 -10.84 12.80 -3.28
CA HIS A 325 -11.99 12.14 -3.90
C HIS A 325 -13.03 13.16 -4.33
N THR A 326 -13.28 14.16 -3.51
CA THR A 326 -14.16 15.29 -3.83
C THR A 326 -13.66 16.06 -5.08
N ALA A 327 -12.37 16.40 -5.14
CA ALA A 327 -11.78 17.06 -6.32
C ALA A 327 -12.00 16.27 -7.62
N ALA A 328 -11.77 14.96 -7.57
CA ALA A 328 -11.98 14.08 -8.71
C ALA A 328 -13.44 14.05 -9.17
N THR A 329 -14.34 13.85 -8.20
CA THR A 329 -15.81 13.77 -8.50
C THR A 329 -16.34 15.08 -9.04
N LEU A 330 -15.93 16.22 -8.47
CA LEU A 330 -16.34 17.55 -8.96
C LEU A 330 -15.82 17.83 -10.38
N ALA A 331 -14.56 17.46 -10.66
CA ALA A 331 -13.99 17.63 -12.00
C ALA A 331 -14.74 16.78 -13.04
N LEU A 332 -15.02 15.51 -12.74
CA LEU A 332 -15.78 14.64 -13.61
C LEU A 332 -17.23 15.13 -13.79
N ALA A 333 -17.89 15.57 -12.71
CA ALA A 333 -19.24 16.14 -12.75
C ALA A 333 -19.29 17.44 -13.59
N ALA A 334 -18.21 18.22 -13.59
CA ALA A 334 -18.05 19.38 -14.46
C ALA A 334 -17.76 19.01 -15.94
N GLY A 335 -17.70 17.72 -16.29
CA GLY A 335 -17.48 17.25 -17.65
C GLY A 335 -16.01 17.21 -18.08
N VAL A 336 -15.07 17.35 -17.14
CA VAL A 336 -13.64 17.17 -17.45
C VAL A 336 -13.38 15.73 -17.84
N GLN A 337 -12.66 15.53 -18.93
CA GLN A 337 -12.36 14.19 -19.42
C GLN A 337 -11.61 13.33 -18.38
N PRO A 338 -11.96 12.06 -18.17
CA PRO A 338 -11.32 11.18 -17.18
C PRO A 338 -9.79 11.09 -17.32
N LYS A 339 -9.26 11.21 -18.53
CA LYS A 339 -7.83 11.26 -18.81
C LYS A 339 -7.17 12.48 -18.16
N VAL A 340 -7.76 13.65 -18.31
CA VAL A 340 -7.28 14.90 -17.71
C VAL A 340 -7.35 14.85 -16.20
N VAL A 341 -8.45 14.33 -15.63
CA VAL A 341 -8.59 14.12 -14.17
C VAL A 341 -7.53 13.15 -13.66
N SER A 342 -7.29 12.05 -14.39
CA SER A 342 -6.24 11.08 -14.05
C SER A 342 -4.85 11.71 -14.01
N GLU A 343 -4.52 12.57 -14.97
CA GLU A 343 -3.25 13.30 -15.03
C GLU A 343 -3.14 14.33 -13.90
N MET A 344 -4.17 15.12 -13.67
CA MET A 344 -4.24 16.08 -12.57
C MET A 344 -3.98 15.41 -11.21
N LEU A 345 -4.59 14.26 -10.99
CA LEU A 345 -4.44 13.49 -9.75
C LEU A 345 -3.14 12.69 -9.71
N GLY A 346 -2.49 12.39 -10.83
CA GLY A 346 -1.34 11.48 -10.91
C GLY A 346 -1.75 10.03 -10.62
N HIS A 347 -2.84 9.56 -11.21
CA HIS A 347 -3.24 8.16 -11.21
C HIS A 347 -2.45 7.37 -12.25
N ALA A 348 -2.34 6.04 -12.05
CA ALA A 348 -1.61 5.17 -12.96
C ALA A 348 -2.30 5.06 -14.34
N SER A 349 -3.64 5.17 -14.38
CA SER A 349 -4.45 5.11 -15.60
C SER A 349 -5.78 5.84 -15.44
N ALA A 350 -6.37 6.21 -16.58
CA ALA A 350 -7.73 6.74 -16.62
C ALA A 350 -8.78 5.68 -16.21
N ALA A 351 -8.52 4.41 -16.52
CA ALA A 351 -9.37 3.30 -16.09
C ALA A 351 -9.49 3.25 -14.55
N PHE A 352 -8.39 3.41 -13.83
CA PHE A 352 -8.43 3.50 -12.36
C PHE A 352 -9.31 4.68 -11.88
N THR A 353 -9.27 5.83 -12.56
CA THR A 353 -10.12 6.97 -12.21
C THR A 353 -11.60 6.65 -12.44
N LEU A 354 -11.93 5.99 -13.54
CA LEU A 354 -13.30 5.56 -13.83
C LEU A 354 -13.78 4.50 -12.83
N ASP A 355 -12.99 3.47 -12.55
CA ASP A 355 -13.34 2.40 -11.59
C ASP A 355 -13.62 2.94 -10.20
N VAL A 356 -12.92 4.02 -9.81
CA VAL A 356 -13.06 4.62 -8.48
C VAL A 356 -14.26 5.57 -8.40
N TYR A 357 -14.58 6.32 -9.47
CA TYR A 357 -15.52 7.45 -9.39
C TYR A 357 -16.78 7.33 -10.27
N SER A 358 -16.87 6.37 -11.22
CA SER A 358 -18.01 6.26 -12.12
C SER A 358 -19.35 6.07 -11.40
N HIS A 359 -19.33 5.32 -10.30
CA HIS A 359 -20.54 5.06 -9.50
C HIS A 359 -21.08 6.30 -8.77
N LEU A 360 -20.28 7.37 -8.65
CA LEU A 360 -20.67 8.63 -8.02
C LEU A 360 -21.32 9.61 -9.02
N LEU A 361 -21.46 9.22 -10.29
CA LEU A 361 -21.91 10.07 -11.38
C LEU A 361 -23.09 9.43 -12.17
N PRO A 362 -24.25 9.18 -11.51
CA PRO A 362 -25.37 8.46 -12.13
C PRO A 362 -25.93 9.15 -13.40
N HIS A 363 -25.77 10.48 -13.53
CA HIS A 363 -26.33 11.26 -14.66
C HIS A 363 -25.36 11.45 -15.85
N MET A 364 -24.23 10.74 -15.90
CA MET A 364 -23.32 10.87 -17.05
C MET A 364 -23.95 10.43 -18.37
N GLN A 365 -24.81 9.40 -18.35
CA GLN A 365 -25.51 8.92 -19.55
C GLN A 365 -26.53 9.95 -20.07
N ASP A 366 -27.29 10.57 -19.17
CA ASP A 366 -28.27 11.61 -19.53
C ASP A 366 -27.57 12.82 -20.14
N SER A 367 -26.47 13.26 -19.53
CA SER A 367 -25.66 14.36 -20.06
C SER A 367 -25.04 14.03 -21.42
N ALA A 368 -24.59 12.79 -21.62
CA ALA A 368 -24.04 12.32 -22.89
C ALA A 368 -25.13 12.29 -23.96
N ALA A 369 -26.28 11.72 -23.67
CA ALA A 369 -27.44 11.68 -24.58
C ALA A 369 -27.88 13.08 -24.98
N ALA A 370 -27.98 14.03 -24.02
CA ALA A 370 -28.34 15.43 -24.31
C ALA A 370 -27.30 16.14 -25.19
N LYS A 371 -25.97 15.87 -24.97
CA LYS A 371 -24.91 16.43 -25.82
C LYS A 371 -24.94 15.88 -27.23
N VAL A 372 -25.14 14.57 -27.40
CA VAL A 372 -25.30 13.93 -28.72
C VAL A 372 -26.54 14.42 -29.41
N GLY A 373 -27.68 14.54 -28.71
CA GLY A 373 -28.89 15.10 -29.25
C GLY A 373 -28.73 16.55 -29.75
N LYS A 374 -28.04 17.40 -29.01
CA LYS A 374 -27.71 18.77 -29.45
C LYS A 374 -26.79 18.80 -30.67
N LEU A 375 -25.86 17.87 -30.78
CA LEU A 375 -24.94 17.77 -31.90
C LEU A 375 -25.66 17.35 -33.17
N LEU A 376 -26.56 16.36 -33.06
CA LEU A 376 -27.29 15.81 -34.22
C LEU A 376 -28.45 16.69 -34.68
N MET A 377 -29.18 17.30 -33.73
CA MET A 377 -30.43 18.06 -34.08
C MET A 377 -30.19 19.54 -34.35
N GLY A 378 -28.97 20.04 -34.17
CA GLY A 378 -28.64 21.44 -34.39
C GLY A 378 -29.32 22.40 -33.39
N ARG A 379 -28.87 23.64 -33.29
CA ARG A 379 -29.61 24.72 -32.61
C ARG A 379 -30.80 25.09 -33.48
N LYS A 380 -32.03 24.87 -33.04
CA LYS A 380 -33.17 25.55 -33.63
C LYS A 380 -32.86 27.06 -33.62
N ARG A 381 -32.64 27.66 -34.82
CA ARG A 381 -32.62 29.09 -34.96
C ARG A 381 -33.97 29.61 -34.42
N LYS A 382 -33.96 30.36 -33.34
CA LYS A 382 -35.14 31.18 -32.99
C LYS A 382 -35.31 32.19 -34.12
N LYS A 383 -36.44 32.07 -34.81
CA LYS A 383 -36.95 33.15 -35.65
C LYS A 383 -37.43 34.29 -34.78
#